data_68dfd61a2330a2684703dae4748f98f5
#
_entry.id   68dfd61a2330a2684703dae4748f98f5
#
_cell.length_a   1.000
_cell.length_b   1.000
_cell.length_c   1.000
_cell.angle_alpha   90.00
_cell.angle_beta   90.00
_cell.angle_gamma   90.00
#
_symmetry.space_group_name_H-M   'P 1'
#
loop_
_entity.id
_entity.type
_entity.pdbx_description
1 polymer ?
#
loop_
_entity_poly.entity_id
_entity_poly.type
_entity_poly.pdbx_seq_one_letter_code
_entity_poly.pdbx_strand_id
1 'polypeptide(L)'
;CAASIYGANLVTNRADSPHLSAKNITGEMYFACAEIDPYAPKETIDQLQDQLQQTDIKYRLEWYPGAEHGFAFPDRGEIYHKASAERHWERLHALLDRNLSI
;
A
#
# COMPACT_ATOMS: atom_id res chain seq x y z
N CYS A 1 -7.55 4.72 -10.60
CA CYS A 1 -6.50 4.62 -9.57
C CYS A 1 -6.99 3.84 -8.36
N ALA A 2 -6.06 3.36 -7.58
CA ALA A 2 -6.38 2.69 -6.32
C ALA A 2 -5.22 2.86 -5.32
N ALA A 3 -5.53 2.69 -4.04
CA ALA A 3 -4.54 2.73 -2.99
C ALA A 3 -4.73 1.56 -2.04
N SER A 4 -3.64 0.98 -1.59
CA SER A 4 -3.62 -0.02 -0.53
C SER A 4 -2.90 0.58 0.66
N ILE A 5 -3.62 0.72 1.76
CA ILE A 5 -3.08 1.27 3.00
C ILE A 5 -2.94 0.10 3.98
N TYR A 6 -1.72 -0.24 4.34
CA TYR A 6 -1.36 -1.43 5.12
C TYR A 6 -2.14 -2.68 4.69
N GLY A 7 -2.21 -2.93 3.38
CA GLY A 7 -2.90 -4.09 2.84
C GLY A 7 -2.34 -5.42 3.35
N ALA A 8 -3.23 -6.37 3.57
CA ALA A 8 -2.87 -7.73 4.00
C ALA A 8 -3.17 -8.72 2.89
N ASN A 9 -2.43 -9.84 2.89
CA ASN A 9 -2.63 -10.92 1.93
C ASN A 9 -2.50 -10.49 0.46
N LEU A 10 -1.66 -9.49 0.21
CA LEU A 10 -1.37 -9.06 -1.17
C LEU A 10 -0.52 -10.10 -1.91
N VAL A 11 0.25 -10.88 -1.17
CA VAL A 11 1.04 -12.00 -1.67
C VAL A 11 0.72 -13.23 -0.82
N THR A 12 0.31 -14.32 -1.47
CA THR A 12 0.00 -15.59 -0.80
C THR A 12 0.66 -16.75 -1.55
N ASN A 13 0.59 -17.94 -0.97
CA ASN A 13 1.10 -19.17 -1.59
C ASN A 13 0.13 -19.77 -2.63
N ARG A 14 -1.02 -19.13 -2.82
CA ARG A 14 -2.05 -19.66 -3.71
C ARG A 14 -1.73 -19.29 -5.16
N ALA A 15 -2.23 -20.09 -6.09
CA ALA A 15 -2.08 -19.82 -7.52
C ALA A 15 -2.82 -18.55 -7.96
N ASP A 16 -3.83 -18.12 -7.19
CA ASP A 16 -4.61 -16.91 -7.43
C ASP A 16 -4.18 -15.75 -6.54
N SER A 17 -2.93 -15.76 -6.05
CA SER A 17 -2.41 -14.67 -5.21
C SER A 17 -2.60 -13.31 -5.89
N PRO A 18 -3.08 -12.29 -5.14
CA PRO A 18 -3.40 -10.98 -5.73
C PRO A 18 -2.26 -10.35 -6.52
N HIS A 19 -1.00 -10.46 -6.06
CA HIS A 19 0.13 -9.84 -6.75
C HIS A 19 0.32 -10.37 -8.18
N LEU A 20 -0.14 -11.59 -8.47
CA LEU A 20 -0.03 -12.17 -9.82
C LEU A 20 -0.97 -11.51 -10.83
N SER A 21 -1.97 -10.76 -10.34
CA SER A 21 -2.89 -10.01 -11.20
C SER A 21 -2.39 -8.59 -11.50
N ALA A 22 -1.23 -8.20 -11.00
CA ALA A 22 -0.69 -6.86 -11.23
C ALA A 22 -0.57 -6.52 -12.71
N LYS A 23 -0.26 -7.50 -13.55
CA LYS A 23 -0.16 -7.33 -15.01
C LYS A 23 -1.45 -6.85 -15.66
N ASN A 24 -2.59 -7.00 -14.99
CA ASN A 24 -3.90 -6.59 -15.51
C ASN A 24 -4.30 -5.17 -15.05
N ILE A 25 -3.50 -4.53 -14.21
CA ILE A 25 -3.79 -3.19 -13.70
C ILE A 25 -3.42 -2.16 -14.75
N THR A 26 -4.33 -1.24 -15.04
CA THR A 26 -4.12 -0.18 -16.02
C THR A 26 -4.06 1.22 -15.39
N GLY A 27 -4.53 1.38 -14.16
CA GLY A 27 -4.54 2.66 -13.45
C GLY A 27 -3.33 2.84 -12.54
N GLU A 28 -3.20 4.06 -12.01
CA GLU A 28 -2.15 4.38 -11.04
C GLU A 28 -2.45 3.75 -9.69
N MET A 29 -1.42 3.20 -9.04
CA MET A 29 -1.53 2.54 -7.74
C MET A 29 -0.63 3.22 -6.69
N TYR A 30 -1.11 3.27 -5.46
CA TYR A 30 -0.31 3.69 -4.31
C TYR A 30 -0.36 2.61 -3.23
N PHE A 31 0.81 2.25 -2.70
CA PHE A 31 0.92 1.28 -1.61
C PHE A 31 1.61 1.95 -0.42
N ALA A 32 0.90 2.02 0.71
CA ALA A 32 1.47 2.47 1.98
C ALA A 32 1.68 1.25 2.87
N CYS A 33 2.92 0.99 3.23
CA CYS A 33 3.31 -0.20 3.99
C CYS A 33 3.75 0.21 5.40
N ALA A 34 3.12 -0.35 6.43
CA ALA A 34 3.54 -0.13 7.81
C ALA A 34 4.82 -0.91 8.08
N GLU A 35 5.77 -0.28 8.76
CA GLU A 35 7.05 -0.91 9.06
C GLU A 35 6.88 -2.15 9.95
N ILE A 36 6.00 -2.06 10.93
CA ILE A 36 5.76 -3.11 11.92
C ILE A 36 4.40 -3.75 11.61
N ASP A 37 4.38 -4.69 10.69
CA ASP A 37 3.12 -5.28 10.23
C ASP A 37 3.28 -6.80 10.03
N PRO A 38 2.76 -7.62 10.97
CA PRO A 38 2.83 -9.07 10.82
C PRO A 38 1.94 -9.62 9.70
N TYR A 39 0.95 -8.83 9.24
CA TYR A 39 0.07 -9.24 8.14
C TYR A 39 0.68 -8.99 6.77
N ALA A 40 1.72 -8.16 6.70
CA ALA A 40 2.41 -7.83 5.46
C ALA A 40 3.91 -7.65 5.75
N PRO A 41 4.63 -8.73 6.08
CA PRO A 41 6.05 -8.63 6.39
C PRO A 41 6.86 -8.22 5.17
N LYS A 42 8.07 -7.73 5.42
CA LYS A 42 8.95 -7.20 4.37
C LYS A 42 9.13 -8.15 3.20
N GLU A 43 9.26 -9.45 3.46
CA GLU A 43 9.48 -10.46 2.41
C GLU A 43 8.32 -10.49 1.41
N THR A 44 7.08 -10.38 1.89
CA THR A 44 5.92 -10.38 1.01
C THR A 44 5.78 -9.08 0.25
N ILE A 45 6.13 -7.96 0.87
CA ILE A 45 6.12 -6.66 0.19
C ILE A 45 7.22 -6.60 -0.87
N ASP A 46 8.38 -7.18 -0.61
CA ASP A 46 9.44 -7.28 -1.62
C ASP A 46 8.97 -8.10 -2.83
N GLN A 47 8.25 -9.20 -2.60
CA GLN A 47 7.67 -10.01 -3.69
C GLN A 47 6.64 -9.21 -4.50
N LEU A 48 5.80 -8.43 -3.81
CA LEU A 48 4.84 -7.55 -4.47
C LEU A 48 5.58 -6.55 -5.37
N GLN A 49 6.61 -5.91 -4.84
CA GLN A 49 7.36 -4.91 -5.58
C GLN A 49 8.07 -5.53 -6.79
N ASP A 50 8.66 -6.71 -6.64
CA ASP A 50 9.28 -7.43 -7.74
C ASP A 50 8.27 -7.68 -8.88
N GLN A 51 7.04 -8.06 -8.51
CA GLN A 51 5.99 -8.30 -9.50
C GLN A 51 5.56 -7.00 -10.19
N LEU A 52 5.43 -5.91 -9.42
CA LEU A 52 5.07 -4.61 -9.98
C LEU A 52 6.13 -4.09 -10.95
N GLN A 53 7.41 -4.31 -10.65
CA GLN A 53 8.52 -3.89 -11.51
C GLN A 53 8.55 -4.62 -12.85
N GLN A 54 7.89 -5.77 -12.96
CA GLN A 54 7.76 -6.52 -14.21
C GLN A 54 6.61 -6.03 -15.09
N THR A 55 5.88 -5.02 -14.64
CA THR A 55 4.74 -4.44 -15.35
C THR A 55 5.04 -3.00 -15.76
N ASP A 56 4.20 -2.43 -16.63
CA ASP A 56 4.27 -1.02 -17.02
C ASP A 56 3.42 -0.12 -16.13
N ILE A 57 2.90 -0.66 -15.03
CA ILE A 57 2.00 0.07 -14.14
C ILE A 57 2.71 1.28 -13.51
N LYS A 58 2.00 2.40 -13.45
CA LYS A 58 2.46 3.56 -12.68
C LYS A 58 2.11 3.32 -11.23
N TYR A 59 3.12 3.19 -10.36
CA TYR A 59 2.89 2.94 -8.96
C TYR A 59 3.92 3.64 -8.08
N ARG A 60 3.56 3.81 -6.82
CA ARG A 60 4.45 4.26 -5.75
C ARG A 60 4.21 3.36 -4.54
N LEU A 61 5.29 2.82 -3.99
CA LEU A 61 5.25 2.01 -2.78
C LEU A 61 6.13 2.69 -1.75
N GLU A 62 5.56 3.01 -0.59
CA GLU A 62 6.28 3.70 0.48
C GLU A 62 6.17 2.95 1.79
N TRP A 63 7.28 2.91 2.53
CA TRP A 63 7.30 2.43 3.89
C TRP A 63 7.04 3.59 4.86
N TYR A 64 6.29 3.31 5.93
CA TYR A 64 5.96 4.27 6.97
C TYR A 64 6.71 3.88 8.25
N PRO A 65 7.85 4.52 8.55
CA PRO A 65 8.68 4.16 9.70
C PRO A 65 7.93 4.33 11.02
N GLY A 66 8.07 3.34 11.90
CA GLY A 66 7.43 3.34 13.21
C GLY A 66 5.95 3.03 13.20
N ALA A 67 5.33 2.86 12.04
CA ALA A 67 3.91 2.61 11.93
C ALA A 67 3.58 1.13 12.03
N GLU A 68 2.44 0.83 12.63
CA GLU A 68 1.89 -0.51 12.74
C GLU A 68 0.64 -0.65 11.87
N HIS A 69 0.21 -1.89 11.64
CA HIS A 69 -1.03 -2.15 10.92
C HIS A 69 -2.21 -1.43 11.58
N GLY A 70 -2.92 -0.61 10.82
CA GLY A 70 -4.05 0.18 11.35
C GLY A 70 -3.67 1.59 11.81
N PHE A 71 -2.48 2.08 11.49
CA PHE A 71 -1.94 3.36 11.98
C PHE A 71 -2.78 4.60 11.63
N ALA A 72 -3.68 4.51 10.66
CA ALA A 72 -4.35 5.69 10.10
C ALA A 72 -5.58 6.14 10.89
N PHE A 73 -6.10 5.31 11.80
CA PHE A 73 -7.35 5.59 12.49
C PHE A 73 -7.12 6.08 13.93
N PRO A 74 -7.58 7.31 14.26
CA PRO A 74 -7.36 7.88 15.60
C PRO A 74 -7.94 7.07 16.75
N ASP A 75 -9.00 6.28 16.49
CA ASP A 75 -9.64 5.45 17.51
C ASP A 75 -8.89 4.16 17.83
N ARG A 76 -7.76 3.91 17.16
CA ARG A 76 -6.93 2.73 17.42
C ARG A 76 -5.95 2.91 18.56
N GLY A 77 -6.09 3.97 19.37
CA GLY A 77 -5.26 4.19 20.56
C GLY A 77 -3.77 4.31 20.22
N GLU A 78 -2.94 3.46 20.83
CA GLU A 78 -1.49 3.52 20.65
C GLU A 78 -1.03 3.11 19.25
N ILE A 79 -1.87 2.41 18.49
CA ILE A 79 -1.57 2.03 17.11
C ILE A 79 -1.65 3.24 16.18
N TYR A 80 -2.51 4.20 16.50
CA TYR A 80 -2.59 5.43 15.72
C TYR A 80 -1.25 6.16 15.74
N HIS A 81 -0.72 6.43 14.56
CA HIS A 81 0.54 7.13 14.39
C HIS A 81 0.27 8.40 13.57
N LYS A 82 0.15 9.53 14.26
CA LYS A 82 -0.34 10.77 13.66
C LYS A 82 0.48 11.21 12.45
N ALA A 83 1.80 11.22 12.56
CA ALA A 83 2.66 11.65 11.45
C ALA A 83 2.47 10.77 10.21
N SER A 84 2.37 9.44 10.42
CA SER A 84 2.13 8.50 9.32
C SER A 84 0.72 8.64 8.75
N ALA A 85 -0.28 8.80 9.62
CA ALA A 85 -1.67 8.99 9.19
C ALA A 85 -1.80 10.24 8.32
N GLU A 86 -1.23 11.36 8.75
CA GLU A 86 -1.28 12.62 7.99
C GLU A 86 -0.55 12.50 6.65
N ARG A 87 0.60 11.82 6.63
CA ARG A 87 1.35 11.59 5.40
C ARG A 87 0.54 10.74 4.41
N HIS A 88 -0.10 9.67 4.90
CA HIS A 88 -0.87 8.82 4.00
C HIS A 88 -2.09 9.54 3.44
N TRP A 89 -2.76 10.40 4.23
CA TRP A 89 -3.86 11.22 3.72
C TRP A 89 -3.39 12.18 2.63
N GLU A 90 -2.25 12.83 2.83
CA GLU A 90 -1.66 13.70 1.82
C GLU A 90 -1.40 12.94 0.51
N ARG A 91 -0.79 11.75 0.61
CA ARG A 91 -0.50 10.91 -0.55
C ARG A 91 -1.77 10.45 -1.26
N LEU A 92 -2.79 10.06 -0.48
CA LEU A 92 -4.06 9.61 -1.02
C LEU A 92 -4.78 10.72 -1.77
N HIS A 93 -4.87 11.90 -1.17
CA HIS A 93 -5.50 13.07 -1.82
C HIS A 93 -4.75 13.45 -3.11
N ALA A 94 -3.43 13.43 -3.09
CA ALA A 94 -2.64 13.72 -4.29
C ALA A 94 -2.90 12.70 -5.40
N LEU A 95 -3.02 11.42 -5.05
CA LEU A 95 -3.37 10.36 -6.00
C LEU A 95 -4.74 10.62 -6.64
N LEU A 96 -5.72 10.94 -5.81
CA LEU A 96 -7.09 11.21 -6.29
C LEU A 96 -7.12 12.46 -7.17
N ASP A 97 -6.42 13.52 -6.79
CA ASP A 97 -6.36 14.75 -7.57
C ASP A 97 -5.76 14.51 -8.96
N ARG A 98 -4.70 13.71 -9.04
CA ARG A 98 -4.06 13.40 -10.33
C ARG A 98 -4.95 12.61 -11.26
N ASN A 99 -5.83 11.77 -10.71
CA ASN A 99 -6.57 10.79 -11.50
C ASN A 99 -8.05 11.10 -11.65
N LEU A 100 -8.63 11.90 -10.76
CA LEU A 100 -10.07 12.15 -10.72
C LEU A 100 -10.43 13.64 -10.90
N SER A 101 -9.47 14.52 -11.11
CA SER A 101 -9.76 15.94 -11.33
C SER A 101 -10.43 16.10 -12.70
N ILE A 102 -11.42 16.99 -12.71
CA ILE A 102 -12.23 17.29 -13.88
C ILE A 102 -11.72 18.55 -14.56
#